data_c4908ec1362835dce549338906260c45
#
_entry.id   c4908ec1362835dce549338906260c45
#
_cell.length_a   1.000
_cell.length_b   1.000
_cell.length_c   1.000
_cell.angle_alpha   90.00
_cell.angle_beta   90.00
_cell.angle_gamma   90.00
#
_symmetry.space_group_name_H-M   'P 1'
#
loop_
_entity.id
_entity.type
_entity.pdbx_description
1 polymer ?
#
loop_
_entity_poly.entity_id
_entity_poly.type
_entity_poly.pdbx_seq_one_letter_code
_entity_poly.pdbx_strand_id
1 'polypeptide(L)'
;MRDENCIFCKIAAGEIPSATLYEDDDFRVILDLGPASKGHALILPKNHYRNLYDIDDEVASKAILLAKKMITKLTDVLNCDGYNIVQNNEEAAGQTVFHFHMHMIPRYKNDNVGLGWHMGCLLYTSPSPRDPKTS
;
A
#
# COMPACT_ATOMS: atom_id res chain seq x y z
N MET A 1 4.75 -2.34 19.62
CA MET A 1 3.66 -1.94 20.40
C MET A 1 2.38 -2.10 19.61
N ARG A 2 1.33 -2.52 20.26
CA ARG A 2 0.12 -2.76 19.49
C ARG A 2 -1.04 -2.01 20.12
N ASP A 3 -2.09 -1.80 19.34
CA ASP A 3 -3.29 -1.16 19.80
C ASP A 3 -4.38 -2.23 19.83
N GLU A 4 -4.98 -2.47 20.96
CA GLU A 4 -5.98 -3.52 21.10
C GLU A 4 -7.26 -3.26 20.31
N ASN A 5 -7.48 -2.03 19.93
CA ASN A 5 -8.67 -1.70 19.13
C ASN A 5 -8.38 -1.68 17.64
N CYS A 6 -7.16 -2.00 17.23
CA CYS A 6 -6.78 -1.93 15.82
C CYS A 6 -6.94 -3.27 15.16
N ILE A 7 -7.77 -3.34 14.11
CA ILE A 7 -8.00 -4.60 13.42
C ILE A 7 -6.71 -5.07 12.74
N PHE A 8 -5.88 -4.17 12.23
CA PHE A 8 -4.65 -4.58 11.58
C PHE A 8 -3.60 -5.07 12.58
N CYS A 9 -3.60 -4.56 13.81
CA CYS A 9 -2.75 -5.14 14.84
C CYS A 9 -3.16 -6.59 15.11
N LYS A 10 -4.46 -6.86 15.14
CA LYS A 10 -4.95 -8.22 15.38
C LYS A 10 -4.63 -9.14 14.22
N ILE A 11 -4.75 -8.64 13.00
CA ILE A 11 -4.42 -9.44 11.81
C ILE A 11 -2.90 -9.69 11.79
N ALA A 12 -2.10 -8.67 12.05
CA ALA A 12 -0.66 -8.81 12.03
C ALA A 12 -0.17 -9.79 13.09
N ALA A 13 -0.86 -9.86 14.22
CA ALA A 13 -0.53 -10.80 15.28
C ALA A 13 -1.09 -12.20 15.03
N GLY A 14 -1.87 -12.38 13.98
CA GLY A 14 -2.46 -13.68 13.67
C GLY A 14 -3.72 -13.99 14.45
N GLU A 15 -4.28 -13.03 15.18
CA GLU A 15 -5.48 -13.26 15.97
C GLU A 15 -6.74 -13.30 15.12
N ILE A 16 -6.72 -12.61 13.98
CA ILE A 16 -7.80 -12.65 13.03
C ILE A 16 -7.26 -13.34 11.79
N PRO A 17 -7.93 -14.36 11.27
CA PRO A 17 -7.44 -15.08 10.10
C PRO A 17 -7.31 -14.19 8.87
N SER A 18 -6.29 -14.46 8.07
CA SER A 18 -6.09 -13.74 6.82
C SER A 18 -5.33 -14.66 5.87
N ALA A 19 -5.37 -14.35 4.60
CA ALA A 19 -4.57 -15.09 3.62
C ALA A 19 -3.16 -14.53 3.65
N THR A 20 -2.30 -15.14 4.42
CA THR A 20 -0.94 -14.65 4.65
C THR A 20 0.00 -15.20 3.57
N LEU A 21 0.71 -14.29 2.90
CA LEU A 21 1.67 -14.66 1.89
C LEU A 21 3.09 -14.76 2.46
N TYR A 22 3.39 -14.02 3.50
CA TYR A 22 4.73 -13.97 4.07
C TYR A 22 4.63 -13.41 5.49
N GLU A 23 5.51 -13.83 6.35
CA GLU A 23 5.57 -13.31 7.71
C GLU A 23 6.99 -13.39 8.23
N ASP A 24 7.42 -12.37 8.95
CA ASP A 24 8.68 -12.41 9.69
C ASP A 24 8.45 -11.72 11.05
N ASP A 25 9.52 -11.40 11.75
CA ASP A 25 9.38 -10.80 13.09
C ASP A 25 8.78 -9.40 13.03
N ASP A 26 8.94 -8.70 11.94
CA ASP A 26 8.53 -7.30 11.85
C ASP A 26 7.29 -7.08 11.02
N PHE A 27 6.95 -7.96 10.11
CA PHE A 27 5.86 -7.74 9.16
C PHE A 27 5.03 -8.99 8.89
N ARG A 28 3.82 -8.75 8.45
CA ARG A 28 2.98 -9.79 7.86
C ARG A 28 2.45 -9.25 6.53
N VAL A 29 2.50 -10.06 5.49
CA VAL A 29 1.98 -9.71 4.18
C VAL A 29 0.74 -10.54 3.93
N ILE A 30 -0.37 -9.87 3.65
CA ILE A 30 -1.66 -10.54 3.46
C ILE A 30 -2.28 -10.12 2.13
N LEU A 31 -3.20 -10.93 1.63
CA LEU A 31 -4.00 -10.52 0.48
C LEU A 31 -5.09 -9.56 0.93
N ASP A 32 -5.36 -8.54 0.15
CA ASP A 32 -6.41 -7.58 0.44
C ASP A 32 -7.77 -8.24 0.16
N LEU A 33 -8.72 -8.08 1.08
CA LEU A 33 -10.05 -8.67 0.91
C LEU A 33 -10.90 -7.91 -0.10
N GLY A 34 -10.59 -6.64 -0.35
CA GLY A 34 -11.26 -5.85 -1.37
C GLY A 34 -10.28 -5.44 -2.45
N PRO A 35 -9.75 -6.40 -3.21
CA PRO A 35 -8.60 -6.10 -4.07
C PRO A 35 -8.93 -5.21 -5.24
N ALA A 36 -8.01 -4.31 -5.58
CA ALA A 36 -8.10 -3.50 -6.76
C ALA A 36 -7.81 -4.35 -8.01
N SER A 37 -6.99 -5.38 -7.85
CA SER A 37 -6.69 -6.31 -8.93
C SER A 37 -6.31 -7.66 -8.32
N LYS A 38 -6.19 -8.66 -9.17
CA LYS A 38 -5.88 -10.00 -8.71
C LYS A 38 -4.48 -10.02 -8.10
N GLY A 39 -4.38 -10.42 -6.86
CA GLY A 39 -3.09 -10.51 -6.16
C GLY A 39 -2.73 -9.27 -5.36
N HIS A 40 -3.63 -8.29 -5.25
CA HIS A 40 -3.41 -7.10 -4.43
C HIS A 40 -3.13 -7.52 -2.99
N ALA A 41 -2.01 -7.11 -2.48
CA ALA A 41 -1.56 -7.51 -1.15
C ALA A 41 -1.18 -6.30 -0.30
N LEU A 42 -1.11 -6.51 1.00
CA LEU A 42 -0.76 -5.46 1.95
C LEU A 42 0.43 -5.90 2.78
N ILE A 43 1.36 -4.99 3.02
CA ILE A 43 2.43 -5.21 3.99
C ILE A 43 2.01 -4.50 5.26
N LEU A 44 1.93 -5.24 6.36
CA LEU A 44 1.57 -4.70 7.67
C LEU A 44 2.74 -4.87 8.63
N PRO A 45 3.21 -3.78 9.27
CA PRO A 45 4.15 -3.96 10.38
C PRO A 45 3.41 -4.56 11.56
N LYS A 46 4.10 -5.36 12.35
CA LYS A 46 3.49 -5.98 13.53
C LYS A 46 3.30 -4.98 14.66
N ASN A 47 4.18 -3.98 14.74
CA ASN A 47 3.98 -2.91 15.70
C ASN A 47 2.98 -1.90 15.12
N HIS A 48 2.26 -1.24 15.99
CA HIS A 48 1.28 -0.27 15.57
C HIS A 48 1.95 1.09 15.31
N TYR A 49 1.79 1.58 14.08
CA TYR A 49 2.14 2.94 13.73
C TYR A 49 0.95 3.47 12.95
N ARG A 50 0.59 4.71 13.18
CA ARG A 50 -0.57 5.28 12.53
C ARG A 50 -0.38 5.34 11.01
N ASN A 51 0.75 5.86 10.59
CA ASN A 51 1.07 5.98 9.17
C ASN A 51 2.55 6.34 9.01
N LEU A 52 2.95 6.85 7.85
CA LEU A 52 4.33 7.15 7.57
C LEU A 52 4.89 8.28 8.42
N TYR A 53 4.03 9.16 8.91
CA TYR A 53 4.49 10.27 9.71
C TYR A 53 5.09 9.80 11.05
N ASP A 54 4.56 8.73 11.64
CA ASP A 54 5.06 8.29 12.94
C ASP A 54 5.77 6.95 12.96
N ILE A 55 5.92 6.30 11.83
CA ILE A 55 6.60 5.00 11.80
C ILE A 55 8.09 5.18 12.07
N ASP A 56 8.68 4.19 12.72
CA ASP A 56 10.11 4.18 12.95
C ASP A 56 10.86 4.17 11.63
N ASP A 57 11.96 4.91 11.56
CA ASP A 57 12.76 4.98 10.33
C ASP A 57 13.25 3.61 9.90
N GLU A 58 13.68 2.79 10.84
CA GLU A 58 14.18 1.48 10.50
C GLU A 58 13.07 0.59 9.94
N VAL A 59 11.90 0.65 10.53
CA VAL A 59 10.76 -0.15 10.07
C VAL A 59 10.32 0.33 8.70
N ALA A 60 10.30 1.64 8.47
CA ALA A 60 9.94 2.18 7.16
C ALA A 60 10.93 1.69 6.09
N SER A 61 12.23 1.70 6.40
CA SER A 61 13.24 1.21 5.48
C SER A 61 13.04 -0.26 5.16
N LYS A 62 12.76 -1.05 6.17
CA LYS A 62 12.53 -2.48 5.97
C LYS A 62 11.26 -2.75 5.17
N ALA A 63 10.24 -1.90 5.34
CA ALA A 63 8.98 -2.09 4.61
C ALA A 63 9.19 -1.95 3.11
N ILE A 64 9.92 -0.94 2.67
CA ILE A 64 10.13 -0.77 1.23
C ILE A 64 11.07 -1.85 0.66
N LEU A 65 12.02 -2.32 1.44
CA LEU A 65 12.87 -3.41 1.01
C LEU A 65 12.06 -4.71 0.89
N LEU A 66 11.14 -4.94 1.80
CA LEU A 66 10.26 -6.10 1.72
C LEU A 66 9.34 -5.99 0.49
N ALA A 67 8.82 -4.79 0.22
CA ALA A 67 8.00 -4.60 -0.98
C ALA A 67 8.77 -4.96 -2.24
N LYS A 68 10.03 -4.54 -2.33
CA LYS A 68 10.86 -4.87 -3.48
C LYS A 68 10.99 -6.38 -3.64
N LYS A 69 11.25 -7.10 -2.55
CA LYS A 69 11.39 -8.55 -2.63
C LYS A 69 10.08 -9.21 -3.02
N MET A 70 9.00 -8.77 -2.43
CA MET A 70 7.69 -9.39 -2.68
C MET A 70 7.23 -9.18 -4.11
N ILE A 71 7.33 -7.95 -4.63
CA ILE A 71 6.84 -7.72 -5.98
C ILE A 71 7.72 -8.42 -7.02
N THR A 72 8.99 -8.60 -6.73
CA THR A 72 9.88 -9.34 -7.64
C THR A 72 9.40 -10.79 -7.76
N LYS A 73 9.09 -11.41 -6.63
CA LYS A 73 8.60 -12.77 -6.66
C LYS A 73 7.19 -12.88 -7.18
N LEU A 74 6.32 -11.99 -6.77
CA LEU A 74 4.92 -12.05 -7.16
C LEU A 74 4.72 -11.78 -8.65
N THR A 75 5.58 -10.97 -9.25
CA THR A 75 5.50 -10.74 -10.69
C THR A 75 5.66 -12.06 -11.45
N ASP A 76 6.59 -12.91 -11.01
CA ASP A 76 6.78 -14.18 -11.67
C ASP A 76 5.60 -15.13 -11.44
N VAL A 77 5.01 -15.08 -10.26
CA VAL A 77 3.90 -15.96 -9.94
C VAL A 77 2.62 -15.52 -10.64
N LEU A 78 2.36 -14.22 -10.64
CA LEU A 78 1.11 -13.69 -11.18
C LEU A 78 1.18 -13.37 -12.65
N ASN A 79 2.40 -13.27 -13.17
CA ASN A 79 2.61 -12.90 -14.56
C ASN A 79 1.96 -11.55 -14.88
N CYS A 80 2.08 -10.61 -13.94
CA CYS A 80 1.49 -9.28 -14.12
C CYS A 80 2.44 -8.39 -14.92
N ASP A 81 1.95 -7.24 -15.37
CA ASP A 81 2.69 -6.35 -16.25
C ASP A 81 3.37 -5.20 -15.52
N GLY A 82 3.08 -5.01 -14.26
CA GLY A 82 3.68 -3.95 -13.46
C GLY A 82 3.11 -3.95 -12.06
N TYR A 83 3.54 -3.00 -11.24
CA TYR A 83 3.08 -2.89 -9.85
C TYR A 83 2.96 -1.44 -9.45
N ASN A 84 1.94 -1.13 -8.69
CA ASN A 84 1.89 0.13 -7.96
C ASN A 84 2.08 -0.16 -6.49
N ILE A 85 2.91 0.65 -5.85
CA ILE A 85 3.08 0.61 -4.41
C ILE A 85 2.40 1.87 -3.89
N VAL A 86 1.41 1.71 -3.03
CA VAL A 86 0.63 2.85 -2.54
C VAL A 86 0.60 2.82 -1.03
N GLN A 87 0.86 3.96 -0.41
CA GLN A 87 0.79 4.09 1.04
C GLN A 87 0.12 5.43 1.32
N ASN A 88 -0.97 5.41 2.07
CA ASN A 88 -1.78 6.60 2.30
C ASN A 88 -1.61 7.11 3.72
N ASN A 89 -1.54 8.42 3.87
CA ASN A 89 -1.33 9.06 5.17
C ASN A 89 -2.43 10.09 5.42
N GLU A 90 -3.29 9.80 6.37
CA GLU A 90 -4.41 10.60 6.81
C GLU A 90 -5.63 10.48 5.89
N GLU A 91 -6.76 10.84 6.44
CA GLU A 91 -8.04 10.65 5.76
C GLU A 91 -8.12 11.37 4.41
N ALA A 92 -7.62 12.58 4.34
CA ALA A 92 -7.67 13.35 3.09
C ALA A 92 -6.90 12.69 1.96
N ALA A 93 -5.93 11.82 2.30
CA ALA A 93 -5.15 11.11 1.31
C ALA A 93 -5.66 9.70 1.06
N GLY A 94 -6.80 9.33 1.65
CA GLY A 94 -7.40 8.03 1.41
C GLY A 94 -7.08 6.96 2.44
N GLN A 95 -6.48 7.34 3.57
CA GLN A 95 -6.21 6.34 4.61
C GLN A 95 -7.51 6.03 5.33
N THR A 96 -7.89 4.76 5.36
CA THR A 96 -9.14 4.34 6.02
C THR A 96 -8.87 3.50 7.26
N VAL A 97 -7.74 2.84 7.36
CA VAL A 97 -7.36 2.10 8.55
C VAL A 97 -6.09 2.74 9.09
N PHE A 98 -6.13 3.15 10.36
CA PHE A 98 -5.03 3.91 10.94
C PHE A 98 -4.00 3.00 11.61
N HIS A 99 -3.47 2.13 10.82
CA HIS A 99 -2.33 1.28 11.08
C HIS A 99 -1.56 1.27 9.76
N PHE A 100 -0.31 1.68 9.79
CA PHE A 100 0.49 1.79 8.57
C PHE A 100 0.34 0.51 7.75
N HIS A 101 0.07 0.67 6.49
CA HIS A 101 0.06 -0.47 5.57
C HIS A 101 0.44 0.00 4.18
N MET A 102 1.11 -0.86 3.46
CA MET A 102 1.59 -0.54 2.14
C MET A 102 0.91 -1.48 1.16
N HIS A 103 0.19 -0.91 0.21
CA HIS A 103 -0.49 -1.69 -0.83
C HIS A 103 0.51 -2.08 -1.90
N MET A 104 0.47 -3.33 -2.32
CA MET A 104 1.19 -3.80 -3.48
C MET A 104 0.13 -4.23 -4.49
N ILE A 105 -0.06 -3.45 -5.53
CA ILE A 105 -1.15 -3.66 -6.49
C ILE A 105 -0.58 -4.09 -7.83
N PRO A 106 -0.73 -5.38 -8.18
CA PRO A 106 -0.25 -5.85 -9.48
C PRO A 106 -1.10 -5.25 -10.57
N ARG A 107 -0.47 -4.83 -11.65
CA ARG A 107 -1.19 -4.21 -12.74
C ARG A 107 -1.12 -5.10 -13.97
N TYR A 108 -2.24 -5.18 -14.66
CA TYR A 108 -2.35 -6.00 -15.86
C TYR A 108 -2.86 -5.08 -16.96
N LYS A 109 -2.47 -5.33 -18.20
CA LYS A 109 -2.97 -4.52 -19.28
C LYS A 109 -4.49 -4.60 -19.31
N ASN A 110 -5.12 -3.47 -19.41
CA ASN A 110 -6.59 -3.38 -19.47
C ASN A 110 -7.30 -3.83 -18.18
N ASP A 111 -6.68 -3.64 -17.03
CA ASP A 111 -7.27 -4.06 -15.76
C ASP A 111 -8.29 -3.06 -15.21
N ASN A 112 -8.41 -1.89 -15.82
CA ASN A 112 -9.36 -0.86 -15.41
C ASN A 112 -9.19 -0.36 -13.97
N VAL A 113 -8.02 -0.52 -13.38
CA VAL A 113 -7.76 0.01 -12.05
C VAL A 113 -7.40 1.48 -12.17
N GLY A 114 -8.14 2.33 -11.49
CA GLY A 114 -7.92 3.75 -11.60
C GLY A 114 -7.10 4.32 -10.49
N LEU A 115 -5.80 4.34 -10.63
CA LEU A 115 -4.91 4.94 -9.66
C LEU A 115 -4.29 6.23 -10.15
N GLY A 116 -4.65 6.68 -11.31
CA GLY A 116 -4.10 7.91 -11.84
C GLY A 116 -4.79 9.14 -11.28
N TRP A 117 -4.24 10.27 -11.57
CA TRP A 117 -4.86 11.53 -11.20
C TRP A 117 -4.88 12.43 -12.38
N HIS A 118 -5.65 13.52 -12.27
CA HIS A 118 -5.74 14.45 -13.34
C HIS A 118 -4.55 15.38 -13.27
N MET A 119 -3.80 15.51 -14.35
CA MET A 119 -2.65 16.37 -14.35
C MET A 119 -3.11 17.80 -14.35
N GLY A 120 -2.63 18.58 -13.44
CA GLY A 120 -3.04 19.97 -13.34
C GLY A 120 -1.84 20.87 -13.22
N CYS A 121 -2.09 22.13 -12.89
CA CYS A 121 -1.05 23.07 -12.65
C CYS A 121 -0.34 22.68 -11.41
N LEU A 122 0.90 23.07 -11.34
CA LEU A 122 1.64 22.74 -10.18
C LEU A 122 1.34 23.66 -9.09
N LEU A 123 2.32 24.01 -8.37
CA LEU A 123 2.05 24.77 -7.24
C LEU A 123 1.53 26.12 -7.49
N TYR A 124 1.74 26.72 -8.62
CA TYR A 124 1.32 28.02 -8.71
C TYR A 124 0.30 27.90 -9.60
N THR A 125 -0.56 28.39 -9.43
CA THR A 125 -1.63 28.38 -10.05
C THR A 125 -1.65 29.06 -11.15
N SER A 126 -1.24 28.83 -12.01
CA SER A 126 -1.39 29.48 -13.06
C SER A 126 -2.71 29.49 -13.48
N PRO A 127 -3.19 30.36 -13.84
CA PRO A 127 -4.51 30.44 -14.15
C PRO A 127 -4.67 30.02 -15.49
N SER A 128 -3.86 29.59 -16.12
CA SER A 128 -3.99 29.28 -17.34
C SER A 128 -4.90 28.33 -17.52
N PRO A 129 -5.73 28.49 -18.18
CA PRO A 129 -6.74 27.62 -18.28
C PRO A 129 -6.35 26.51 -19.09
N ARG A 130 -5.58 26.60 -19.75
CA ARG A 130 -5.29 25.69 -20.47
C ARG A 130 -4.89 24.68 -19.96
N ASP A 131 -5.09 24.09 -19.73
CA ASP A 131 -4.84 23.14 -19.17
C ASP A 131 -4.06 22.29 -19.66
N PRO A 132 -3.69 21.84 -19.41
CA PRO A 132 -2.79 21.08 -19.60
C PRO A 132 -2.96 20.00 -20.19
N LYS A 133 -3.11 19.66 -20.66
CA LYS A 133 -3.18 18.74 -21.16
C LYS A 133 -2.41 17.90 -20.99
N THR A 134 -2.04 17.52 -20.69
CA THR A 134 -1.40 16.83 -20.61
C THR A 134 -1.06 15.89 -20.31
N SER A 135 -0.81 15.37 -20.31
CA SER A 135 -0.54 14.41 -20.11
C SER A 135 -0.12 13.83 -20.02
#